data_59d977573bc31ea6c271cb205378c044
#
_entry.id   59d977573bc31ea6c271cb205378c044
#
_cell.length_a   1.000
_cell.length_b   1.000
_cell.length_c   1.000
_cell.angle_alpha   90.00
_cell.angle_beta   90.00
_cell.angle_gamma   90.00
#
_symmetry.space_group_name_H-M   'P 1'
#
loop_
_entity.id
_entity.type
_entity.pdbx_description
1 polymer ?
#
loop_
_entity_poly.entity_id
_entity_poly.type
_entity_poly.pdbx_seq_one_letter_code
_entity_poly.pdbx_strand_id
1 'polypeptide(L)' 'MNSKYVSYKIGELVGVASNNVLGVITRSNYWALDEYLGGEIEFVDVLFGSSVSKQYPVQYLVRV' A
#
# COMPACT_ATOMS: atom_id res chain seq x y z
N MET A 1 0.41 -19.00 -14.34
CA MET A 1 0.23 -18.07 -14.17
C MET A 1 0.75 -17.35 -13.22
N ASN A 2 1.11 -16.48 -13.24
CA ASN A 2 1.54 -15.88 -12.20
C ASN A 2 0.65 -14.90 -11.73
N SER A 3 0.47 -14.82 -10.50
CA SER A 3 -0.36 -13.86 -9.89
C SER A 3 0.37 -12.56 -9.80
N LYS A 4 -0.33 -11.50 -10.08
CA LYS A 4 0.21 -10.19 -9.81
C LYS A 4 -0.13 -9.70 -8.44
N TYR A 5 -0.79 -10.51 -7.66
CA TYR A 5 -1.22 -10.11 -6.34
C TYR A 5 -0.03 -10.06 -5.39
N VAL A 6 0.10 -8.97 -4.67
CA VAL A 6 1.16 -8.79 -3.69
C VAL A 6 0.50 -8.61 -2.34
N SER A 7 0.86 -9.47 -1.40
CA SER A 7 0.30 -9.42 -0.06
C SER A 7 1.34 -8.85 0.89
N TYR A 8 1.00 -7.76 1.55
CA TYR A 8 1.89 -7.14 2.52
C TYR A 8 1.46 -7.51 3.93
N LYS A 9 2.42 -7.57 4.83
CA LYS A 9 2.16 -7.90 6.23
C LYS A 9 2.36 -6.69 7.10
N ILE A 10 1.59 -6.61 8.18
CA ILE A 10 1.78 -5.54 9.15
C ILE A 10 3.21 -5.58 9.67
N GLY A 11 3.86 -4.44 9.68
CA GLY A 11 5.25 -4.31 10.08
C GLY A 11 6.24 -4.39 8.94
N GLU A 12 5.77 -4.73 7.74
CA GLU A 12 6.65 -4.83 6.58
C GLU A 12 7.06 -3.45 6.08
N LEU A 13 8.31 -3.31 5.66
CA LEU A 13 8.83 -2.07 5.11
C LEU A 13 8.57 -2.03 3.62
N VAL A 14 8.04 -0.92 3.13
CA VAL A 14 7.75 -0.75 1.71
C VAL A 14 8.23 0.61 1.24
N GLY A 15 8.35 0.77 -0.06
CA GLY A 15 8.70 2.03 -0.68
C GLY A 15 7.62 2.46 -1.65
N VAL A 16 7.50 3.76 -1.85
CA VAL A 16 6.62 4.30 -2.88
C VAL A 16 7.40 4.29 -4.19
N ALA A 17 6.81 3.69 -5.22
CA ALA A 17 7.53 3.46 -6.46
C ALA A 17 8.01 4.76 -7.11
N SER A 18 7.24 5.84 -6.98
CA SER A 18 7.55 7.07 -7.70
C SER A 18 8.66 7.90 -7.06
N ASN A 19 8.85 7.78 -5.73
CA ASN A 19 9.79 8.69 -5.06
C ASN A 19 10.65 8.02 -4.00
N ASN A 20 10.53 6.71 -3.85
CA ASN A 20 11.33 5.94 -2.91
C ASN A 20 11.15 6.32 -1.44
N VAL A 21 10.06 6.98 -1.11
CA VAL A 21 9.76 7.25 0.29
C VAL A 21 9.40 5.93 0.96
N LEU A 22 9.97 5.69 2.13
CA LEU A 22 9.78 4.44 2.85
C LEU A 22 8.68 4.57 3.88
N GLY A 23 7.95 3.48 4.07
CA GLY A 23 6.91 3.42 5.09
C GLY A 23 6.76 2.02 5.62
N VAL A 24 5.95 1.89 6.66
CA VAL A 24 5.70 0.61 7.32
C VAL A 24 4.23 0.28 7.21
N ILE A 25 3.94 -0.95 6.83
CA ILE A 25 2.56 -1.40 6.69
C ILE A 25 1.92 -1.50 8.07
N THR A 26 0.78 -0.83 8.23
CA THR A 26 0.03 -0.87 9.48
C THR A 26 -1.30 -1.58 9.35
N ARG A 27 -1.76 -1.81 8.13
CA ARG A 27 -2.94 -2.63 7.88
C ARG A 27 -2.72 -3.37 6.58
N SER A 28 -2.91 -4.68 6.61
CA SER A 28 -2.66 -5.49 5.43
C SER A 28 -3.75 -5.29 4.39
N ASN A 29 -3.56 -5.88 3.23
CA ASN A 29 -4.34 -5.63 2.03
C ASN A 29 -5.84 -5.70 2.27
N TYR A 30 -6.56 -4.74 1.74
CA TYR A 30 -8.01 -4.71 1.77
C TYR A 30 -8.51 -3.97 0.53
N TRP A 31 -9.78 -4.21 0.19
CA TRP A 31 -10.39 -3.59 -0.97
C TRP A 31 -11.28 -2.44 -0.53
N ALA A 32 -11.23 -1.35 -1.25
CA ALA A 32 -12.05 -0.20 -0.96
C ALA A 32 -12.31 0.59 -2.24
N LEU A 33 -13.33 1.41 -2.20
CA LEU A 33 -13.69 2.23 -3.34
C LEU A 33 -12.70 3.36 -3.50
N ASP A 34 -12.23 3.54 -4.72
CA ASP A 34 -11.37 4.65 -5.04
C ASP A 34 -12.19 5.68 -5.80
N GLU A 35 -12.32 6.85 -5.22
CA GLU A 35 -13.16 7.89 -5.81
C GLU A 35 -12.62 8.38 -7.14
N TYR A 36 -11.31 8.37 -7.29
CA TYR A 36 -10.74 8.86 -8.54
C TYR A 36 -10.89 7.86 -9.68
N LEU A 37 -10.68 6.60 -9.39
CA LEU A 37 -10.72 5.59 -10.42
C LEU A 37 -12.11 5.01 -10.63
N GLY A 38 -13.01 5.26 -9.69
CA GLY A 38 -14.39 4.88 -9.86
C GLY A 38 -14.69 3.42 -9.65
N GLY A 39 -13.88 2.71 -8.90
CA GLY A 39 -14.11 1.31 -8.63
C GLY A 39 -13.35 0.87 -7.41
N GLU A 40 -13.47 -0.41 -7.07
CA GLU A 40 -12.74 -0.94 -5.93
C GLU A 40 -11.33 -1.33 -6.35
N ILE A 41 -10.36 -0.90 -5.58
CA ILE A 41 -8.99 -1.32 -5.77
C ILE A 41 -8.42 -1.76 -4.43
N GLU A 42 -7.26 -2.36 -4.48
CA GLU A 42 -6.65 -2.90 -3.28
C GLU A 42 -5.75 -1.88 -2.62
N PHE A 43 -5.91 -1.75 -1.30
CA PHE A 43 -5.15 -0.81 -0.51
C PHE A 43 -4.44 -1.50 0.64
N VAL A 44 -3.47 -0.82 1.19
CA VAL A 44 -2.90 -1.11 2.50
C VAL A 44 -2.85 0.21 3.24
N ASP A 45 -2.68 0.16 4.56
CA ASP A 45 -2.39 1.37 5.31
C ASP A 45 -0.89 1.39 5.57
N VAL A 46 -0.29 2.54 5.37
CA VAL A 46 1.15 2.72 5.48
C VAL A 46 1.44 3.90 6.36
N LEU A 47 2.35 3.72 7.29
CA LEU A 47 2.81 4.79 8.15
C LEU A 47 4.10 5.36 7.54
N PHE A 48 4.02 6.62 7.14
CA PHE A 48 5.18 7.34 6.64
C PHE A 48 5.64 8.30 7.73
N GLY A 49 6.90 8.26 8.05
CA GLY A 49 7.40 9.13 9.10
C GLY A 49 6.86 8.70 10.44
N SER A 50 6.31 9.61 11.22
CA SER A 50 6.03 9.30 12.60
C SER A 50 4.61 9.50 13.03
N SER A 51 3.69 9.89 12.18
CA SER A 51 2.47 10.35 12.78
C SER A 51 1.23 9.58 12.42
N VAL A 52 0.90 9.39 11.17
CA VAL A 52 -0.42 8.88 10.82
C VAL A 52 -0.30 7.88 9.68
N SER A 53 -1.01 6.77 9.81
CA SER A 53 -1.13 5.81 8.72
C SER A 53 -2.06 6.37 7.66
N LYS A 54 -1.71 6.14 6.40
CA LYS A 54 -2.52 6.56 5.28
C LYS A 54 -2.92 5.38 4.45
N GLN A 55 -4.13 5.43 3.90
CA GLN A 55 -4.59 4.46 2.93
C GLN A 55 -3.80 4.68 1.64
N TYR A 56 -3.22 3.61 1.11
CA TYR A 56 -2.37 3.74 -0.06
C TYR A 56 -2.62 2.60 -1.04
N PRO A 57 -2.79 2.88 -2.32
CA PRO A 57 -3.01 1.82 -3.30
C PRO A 57 -1.79 0.91 -3.40
N VAL A 58 -2.03 -0.38 -3.37
CA VAL A 58 -0.97 -1.37 -3.41
C VAL A 58 -0.13 -1.22 -4.68
N GLN A 59 -0.78 -0.83 -5.77
CA GLN A 59 -0.09 -0.77 -7.06
C GLN A 59 1.02 0.27 -7.11
N TYR A 60 1.03 1.22 -6.17
CA TYR A 60 2.08 2.25 -6.14
C TYR A 60 3.23 1.93 -5.19
N LEU A 61 3.22 0.75 -4.60
CA LEU A 61 4.24 0.35 -3.64
C LEU A 61 5.14 -0.72 -4.21
N VAL A 62 6.36 -0.74 -3.70
CA VAL A 62 7.32 -1.80 -4.04
C VAL A 62 7.93 -2.33 -2.76
N ARG A 63 8.35 -3.58 -2.81
CA ARG A 63 9.06 -4.15 -1.68
C ARG A 63 10.48 -3.60 -1.65
N VAL A 64 10.96 -3.44 -0.46
CA VAL A 64 12.31 -2.93 -0.25
C VAL A 64 13.28 -4.09 -0.14
#